data_f998ce2c066fdd0c65cc4c8906137f37
#
_entry.id   f998ce2c066fdd0c65cc4c8906137f37
#
_cell.length_a   1.000
_cell.length_b   1.000
_cell.length_c   1.000
_cell.angle_alpha   90.00
_cell.angle_beta   90.00
_cell.angle_gamma   90.00
#
_symmetry.space_group_name_H-M   'P 1'
#
loop_
_entity.id
_entity.type
_entity.pdbx_description
1 polymer ?
#
loop_
_entity_poly.entity_id
_entity_poly.type
_entity_poly.pdbx_seq_one_letter_code
_entity_poly.pdbx_strand_id
1 'polypeptide(L)'
;MHASSWLGGPDSLKMLALAGVTTAIEMAGPVDSVKKFIKENGTGLNIGCLEQLRPAVNLSSNHPSSQEILRAVQIALKKGAFGVRLLGGHYPLEPESVDTLFSVCSENGTFLAVHAGSTKQGSNIRGMEEIIKIANGRSFHLAHINAYCRGAVLSVEEEIRKAEQLLEEHPEILCESYLSPINGCSGKCIDGVPESGVTRNCLIAKGYAPTIDGLRAAIEEGAAHVHERADGVVVLTNKEKGLKIWSETQTDVPMSFE
;
A
#
# COMPACT_ATOMS: atom_id res chain seq x y z
N MET A 1 -4.92 -0.32 6.41
CA MET A 1 -4.33 -1.66 6.60
C MET A 1 -4.72 -2.56 5.45
N HIS A 2 -3.85 -3.43 4.96
CA HIS A 2 -4.17 -4.40 3.91
C HIS A 2 -4.52 -5.74 4.57
N ALA A 3 -5.70 -5.83 5.13
CA ALA A 3 -6.12 -6.98 5.93
C ALA A 3 -6.79 -8.10 5.13
N SER A 4 -7.09 -7.85 3.86
CA SER A 4 -7.79 -8.82 3.02
C SER A 4 -6.85 -9.86 2.41
N SER A 5 -7.40 -10.71 1.59
CA SER A 5 -6.82 -11.89 0.93
C SER A 5 -5.36 -11.81 0.43
N TRP A 6 -4.77 -10.62 0.32
CA TRP A 6 -3.43 -10.43 -0.23
C TRP A 6 -2.31 -10.80 0.73
N LEU A 7 -2.41 -10.47 2.02
CA LEU A 7 -1.29 -10.57 2.96
C LEU A 7 -1.47 -11.61 4.06
N GLY A 8 -2.54 -12.36 4.10
CA GLY A 8 -2.71 -13.34 5.16
C GLY A 8 -4.09 -14.02 5.19
N GLY A 9 -5.01 -13.59 4.35
CA GLY A 9 -6.36 -14.16 4.31
C GLY A 9 -7.06 -14.14 5.68
N PRO A 10 -7.74 -15.22 6.08
CA PRO A 10 -8.43 -15.33 7.36
C PRO A 10 -7.51 -15.12 8.57
N ASP A 11 -6.24 -15.52 8.46
CA ASP A 11 -5.28 -15.43 9.56
C ASP A 11 -4.93 -13.99 9.90
N SER A 12 -4.90 -13.08 8.92
CA SER A 12 -4.63 -11.66 9.19
C SER A 12 -5.71 -11.02 10.07
N LEU A 13 -6.98 -11.33 9.83
CA LEU A 13 -8.07 -10.82 10.66
C LEU A 13 -8.02 -11.42 12.07
N LYS A 14 -7.71 -12.70 12.19
CA LYS A 14 -7.49 -13.35 13.48
C LYS A 14 -6.34 -12.71 14.26
N MET A 15 -5.21 -12.46 13.60
CA MET A 15 -4.05 -11.80 14.23
C MET A 15 -4.38 -10.38 14.71
N LEU A 16 -5.14 -9.62 13.93
CA LEU A 16 -5.61 -8.30 14.33
C LEU A 16 -6.51 -8.35 15.58
N ALA A 17 -7.47 -9.27 15.60
CA ALA A 17 -8.35 -9.46 16.74
C ALA A 17 -7.57 -9.88 17.99
N LEU A 18 -6.60 -10.79 17.86
CA LEU A 18 -5.71 -11.21 18.95
C LEU A 18 -4.82 -10.06 19.46
N ALA A 19 -4.44 -9.13 18.59
CA ALA A 19 -3.72 -7.91 18.96
C ALA A 19 -4.61 -6.82 19.58
N GLY A 20 -5.89 -7.09 19.80
CA GLY A 20 -6.84 -6.15 20.42
C GLY A 20 -7.44 -5.13 19.45
N VAL A 21 -7.27 -5.30 18.15
CA VAL A 21 -7.89 -4.42 17.13
C VAL A 21 -9.37 -4.74 17.04
N THR A 22 -10.23 -3.75 17.29
CA THR A 22 -11.69 -3.89 17.22
C THR A 22 -12.27 -3.35 15.93
N THR A 23 -11.55 -2.46 15.23
CA THR A 23 -11.99 -1.85 13.97
C THR A 23 -10.80 -1.63 13.05
N ALA A 24 -10.92 -1.99 11.79
CA ALA A 24 -9.90 -1.75 10.77
C ALA A 24 -10.52 -1.24 9.46
N ILE A 25 -9.74 -0.46 8.70
CA ILE A 25 -10.10 -0.06 7.35
C ILE A 25 -9.21 -0.82 6.37
N GLU A 26 -9.84 -1.65 5.52
CA GLU A 26 -9.16 -2.31 4.41
C GLU A 26 -8.94 -1.31 3.27
N MET A 27 -7.70 -1.05 2.95
CA MET A 27 -7.32 -0.03 1.95
C MET A 27 -7.11 -0.57 0.54
N ALA A 28 -7.10 -1.89 0.34
CA ALA A 28 -6.77 -2.47 -0.96
C ALA A 28 -8.00 -2.70 -1.84
N GLY A 29 -9.18 -2.94 -1.26
CA GLY A 29 -10.35 -3.29 -2.05
C GLY A 29 -10.12 -4.52 -2.95
N PRO A 30 -10.90 -4.75 -3.99
CA PRO A 30 -12.18 -4.11 -4.22
C PRO A 30 -13.23 -4.50 -3.18
N VAL A 31 -14.19 -3.61 -2.93
CA VAL A 31 -15.22 -3.78 -1.89
C VAL A 31 -15.97 -5.10 -2.00
N ASP A 32 -16.33 -5.49 -3.23
CA ASP A 32 -17.07 -6.74 -3.46
C ASP A 32 -16.27 -7.99 -3.01
N SER A 33 -14.96 -8.00 -3.24
CA SER A 33 -14.08 -9.08 -2.78
C SER A 33 -13.96 -9.14 -1.26
N VAL A 34 -13.85 -7.97 -0.61
CA VAL A 34 -13.80 -7.89 0.86
C VAL A 34 -15.12 -8.37 1.47
N LYS A 35 -16.27 -7.95 0.93
CA LYS A 35 -17.58 -8.43 1.38
C LYS A 35 -17.73 -9.94 1.23
N LYS A 36 -17.32 -10.49 0.07
CA LYS A 36 -17.35 -11.94 -0.16
C LYS A 36 -16.47 -12.66 0.86
N PHE A 37 -15.24 -12.20 1.05
CA PHE A 37 -14.31 -12.79 2.02
C PHE A 37 -14.89 -12.79 3.45
N ILE A 38 -15.46 -11.66 3.90
CA ILE A 38 -16.08 -11.53 5.22
C ILE A 38 -17.25 -12.50 5.38
N LYS A 39 -18.10 -12.62 4.35
CA LYS A 39 -19.24 -13.53 4.35
C LYS A 39 -18.83 -15.00 4.49
N GLU A 40 -17.71 -15.37 3.87
CA GLU A 40 -17.22 -16.75 3.87
C GLU A 40 -16.43 -17.11 5.13
N ASN A 41 -15.72 -16.16 5.74
CA ASN A 41 -14.76 -16.43 6.82
C ASN A 41 -15.10 -15.76 8.16
N GLY A 42 -16.01 -14.79 8.18
CA GLY A 42 -16.18 -13.90 9.33
C GLY A 42 -15.00 -12.94 9.49
N THR A 43 -15.01 -12.10 10.52
CA THR A 43 -13.94 -11.11 10.74
C THR A 43 -13.43 -11.07 12.17
N GLY A 44 -14.28 -11.26 13.17
CA GLY A 44 -13.96 -11.01 14.58
C GLY A 44 -13.78 -9.53 14.96
N LEU A 45 -13.87 -8.60 13.99
CA LEU A 45 -13.73 -7.15 14.17
C LEU A 45 -14.57 -6.39 13.14
N ASN A 46 -14.77 -5.08 13.35
CA ASN A 46 -15.44 -4.24 12.37
C ASN A 46 -14.49 -3.92 11.21
N ILE A 47 -14.98 -4.03 9.97
CA ILE A 47 -14.21 -3.73 8.77
C ILE A 47 -14.90 -2.66 7.95
N GLY A 48 -14.23 -1.51 7.76
CA GLY A 48 -14.47 -0.58 6.67
C GLY A 48 -13.63 -0.98 5.45
N CYS A 49 -14.06 -0.64 4.24
CA CYS A 49 -13.29 -0.90 3.03
C CYS A 49 -13.26 0.31 2.11
N LEU A 50 -12.09 0.61 1.55
CA LEU A 50 -11.92 1.61 0.50
C LEU A 50 -11.91 0.92 -0.86
N GLU A 51 -12.54 1.55 -1.85
CA GLU A 51 -12.38 1.12 -3.24
C GLU A 51 -11.13 1.77 -3.83
N GLN A 52 -10.22 0.96 -4.34
CA GLN A 52 -9.02 1.44 -4.99
C GLN A 52 -9.33 1.91 -6.42
N LEU A 53 -9.00 3.16 -6.74
CA LEU A 53 -9.10 3.70 -8.08
C LEU A 53 -7.87 3.28 -8.90
N ARG A 54 -8.11 2.59 -10.02
CA ARG A 54 -7.04 1.97 -10.81
C ARG A 54 -7.25 2.22 -12.30
N PRO A 55 -6.26 2.80 -13.01
CA PRO A 55 -6.22 2.81 -14.46
C PRO A 55 -6.42 1.41 -15.05
N ALA A 56 -7.12 1.33 -16.17
CA ALA A 56 -7.46 0.10 -16.90
C ALA A 56 -8.32 -0.93 -16.10
N VAL A 57 -8.84 -0.57 -14.93
CA VAL A 57 -9.75 -1.42 -14.13
C VAL A 57 -11.09 -0.73 -13.89
N ASN A 58 -11.11 0.36 -13.13
CA ASN A 58 -12.29 1.18 -12.85
C ASN A 58 -12.13 2.64 -13.30
N LEU A 59 -10.98 2.97 -13.87
CA LEU A 59 -10.70 4.17 -14.64
C LEU A 59 -10.15 3.77 -16.01
N SER A 60 -10.47 4.53 -17.07
CA SER A 60 -10.05 4.22 -18.44
C SER A 60 -8.54 4.33 -18.64
N SER A 61 -7.90 5.27 -17.95
CA SER A 61 -6.47 5.56 -18.08
C SER A 61 -5.94 6.25 -16.82
N ASN A 62 -4.68 6.69 -16.85
CA ASN A 62 -4.09 7.56 -15.82
C ASN A 62 -4.52 9.05 -15.95
N HIS A 63 -5.25 9.38 -17.00
CA HIS A 63 -5.83 10.70 -17.25
C HIS A 63 -7.35 10.59 -17.49
N PRO A 64 -8.14 10.11 -16.51
CA PRO A 64 -9.57 9.99 -16.63
C PRO A 64 -10.24 11.39 -16.61
N SER A 65 -11.40 11.51 -17.26
CA SER A 65 -12.19 12.72 -17.18
C SER A 65 -12.78 12.94 -15.78
N SER A 66 -13.10 14.19 -15.43
CA SER A 66 -13.74 14.53 -14.15
C SER A 66 -15.06 13.77 -13.93
N GLN A 67 -15.84 13.57 -15.00
CA GLN A 67 -17.08 12.82 -14.94
C GLN A 67 -16.86 11.33 -14.67
N GLU A 68 -15.78 10.78 -15.20
CA GLU A 68 -15.39 9.38 -14.95
C GLU A 68 -14.94 9.17 -13.51
N ILE A 69 -14.13 10.09 -12.97
CA ILE A 69 -13.71 10.06 -11.56
C ILE A 69 -14.93 10.14 -10.65
N LEU A 70 -15.83 11.10 -10.88
CA LEU A 70 -17.08 11.25 -10.11
C LEU A 70 -17.90 9.96 -10.14
N ARG A 71 -18.09 9.38 -11.32
CA ARG A 71 -18.84 8.14 -11.49
C ARG A 71 -18.17 6.96 -10.74
N ALA A 72 -16.84 6.84 -10.80
CA ALA A 72 -16.12 5.78 -10.11
C ALA A 72 -16.27 5.91 -8.58
N VAL A 73 -16.19 7.12 -8.03
CA VAL A 73 -16.42 7.40 -6.61
C VAL A 73 -17.85 7.04 -6.23
N GLN A 74 -18.86 7.47 -7.00
CA GLN A 74 -20.27 7.17 -6.72
C GLN A 74 -20.56 5.67 -6.77
N ILE A 75 -19.98 4.93 -7.72
CA ILE A 75 -20.10 3.47 -7.80
C ILE A 75 -19.49 2.81 -6.56
N ALA A 76 -18.31 3.25 -6.12
CA ALA A 76 -17.66 2.75 -4.92
C ALA A 76 -18.55 2.92 -3.67
N LEU A 77 -19.05 4.13 -3.45
CA LEU A 77 -19.95 4.42 -2.32
C LEU A 77 -21.25 3.61 -2.40
N LYS A 78 -21.84 3.47 -3.59
CA LYS A 78 -23.03 2.64 -3.79
C LYS A 78 -22.80 1.16 -3.50
N LYS A 79 -21.59 0.66 -3.73
CA LYS A 79 -21.17 -0.69 -3.32
C LYS A 79 -20.98 -0.82 -1.80
N GLY A 80 -21.02 0.28 -1.06
CA GLY A 80 -20.82 0.33 0.38
C GLY A 80 -19.36 0.50 0.79
N ALA A 81 -18.53 1.12 -0.08
CA ALA A 81 -17.21 1.57 0.32
C ALA A 81 -17.32 2.66 1.40
N PHE A 82 -16.39 2.67 2.35
CA PHE A 82 -16.22 3.74 3.30
C PHE A 82 -15.67 5.02 2.62
N GLY A 83 -14.97 4.85 1.52
CA GLY A 83 -14.37 5.88 0.70
C GLY A 83 -13.58 5.29 -0.45
N VAL A 84 -12.67 6.07 -1.00
CA VAL A 84 -11.81 5.64 -2.12
C VAL A 84 -10.34 5.79 -1.79
N ARG A 85 -9.48 5.09 -2.54
CA ARG A 85 -8.04 5.16 -2.39
C ARG A 85 -7.35 5.41 -3.73
N LEU A 86 -6.38 6.33 -3.72
CA LEU A 86 -5.37 6.49 -4.75
C LEU A 86 -4.08 5.76 -4.32
N LEU A 87 -3.54 4.91 -5.18
CA LEU A 87 -2.27 4.20 -4.96
C LEU A 87 -1.22 4.69 -5.95
N GLY A 88 -0.75 5.93 -5.75
CA GLY A 88 0.12 6.65 -6.68
C GLY A 88 1.45 5.99 -6.96
N GLY A 89 2.00 5.23 -6.01
CA GLY A 89 3.25 4.49 -6.22
C GLY A 89 3.14 3.30 -7.19
N HIS A 90 1.93 2.78 -7.45
CA HIS A 90 1.70 1.61 -8.30
C HIS A 90 0.78 1.88 -9.49
N TYR A 91 -0.21 2.74 -9.31
CA TYR A 91 -1.20 3.10 -10.31
C TYR A 91 -1.37 4.63 -10.34
N PRO A 92 -0.29 5.36 -10.71
CA PRO A 92 -0.28 6.80 -10.66
C PRO A 92 -1.29 7.40 -11.64
N LEU A 93 -1.94 8.49 -11.21
CA LEU A 93 -2.69 9.36 -12.09
C LEU A 93 -1.86 10.58 -12.46
N GLU A 94 -2.25 11.24 -13.56
CA GLU A 94 -1.72 12.56 -13.88
C GLU A 94 -2.09 13.57 -12.78
N PRO A 95 -1.23 14.57 -12.48
CA PRO A 95 -1.49 15.54 -11.42
C PRO A 95 -2.84 16.24 -11.53
N GLU A 96 -3.29 16.55 -12.74
CA GLU A 96 -4.58 17.17 -13.02
C GLU A 96 -5.76 16.27 -12.66
N SER A 97 -5.60 14.95 -12.85
CA SER A 97 -6.60 13.95 -12.46
C SER A 97 -6.58 13.71 -10.95
N VAL A 98 -5.43 13.83 -10.31
CA VAL A 98 -5.31 13.80 -8.84
C VAL A 98 -6.03 15.00 -8.24
N ASP A 99 -5.83 16.21 -8.76
CA ASP A 99 -6.56 17.43 -8.33
C ASP A 99 -8.08 17.28 -8.48
N THR A 100 -8.51 16.74 -9.61
CA THR A 100 -9.93 16.43 -9.85
C THR A 100 -10.47 15.43 -8.81
N LEU A 101 -9.71 14.39 -8.48
CA LEU A 101 -10.10 13.40 -7.47
C LEU A 101 -10.24 14.05 -6.07
N PHE A 102 -9.32 14.92 -5.68
CA PHE A 102 -9.43 15.69 -4.45
C PHE A 102 -10.69 16.56 -4.42
N SER A 103 -11.00 17.26 -5.52
CA SER A 103 -12.19 18.09 -5.66
C SER A 103 -13.45 17.26 -5.52
N VAL A 104 -13.57 16.17 -6.28
CA VAL A 104 -14.72 15.25 -6.24
C VAL A 104 -14.92 14.67 -4.84
N CYS A 105 -13.87 14.22 -4.17
CA CYS A 105 -13.99 13.67 -2.83
C CYS A 105 -14.39 14.72 -1.80
N SER A 106 -13.80 15.91 -1.86
CA SER A 106 -14.11 17.02 -0.95
C SER A 106 -15.56 17.49 -1.10
N GLU A 107 -16.02 17.70 -2.33
CA GLU A 107 -17.39 18.16 -2.64
C GLU A 107 -18.46 17.14 -2.24
N ASN A 108 -18.14 15.86 -2.26
CA ASN A 108 -19.08 14.79 -1.92
C ASN A 108 -18.89 14.26 -0.49
N GLY A 109 -18.05 14.87 0.34
CA GLY A 109 -17.76 14.40 1.69
C GLY A 109 -17.22 12.96 1.75
N THR A 110 -16.47 12.55 0.73
CA THR A 110 -15.97 11.17 0.57
C THR A 110 -14.59 11.06 1.20
N PHE A 111 -14.40 10.06 2.05
CA PHE A 111 -13.07 9.75 2.59
C PHE A 111 -12.11 9.35 1.48
N LEU A 112 -10.98 10.05 1.39
CA LEU A 112 -9.92 9.79 0.42
C LEU A 112 -8.64 9.39 1.15
N ALA A 113 -8.14 8.18 0.89
CA ALA A 113 -6.80 7.76 1.30
C ALA A 113 -5.84 7.82 0.10
N VAL A 114 -4.64 8.30 0.33
CA VAL A 114 -3.62 8.49 -0.72
C VAL A 114 -2.31 7.83 -0.32
N HIS A 115 -1.83 6.92 -1.13
CA HIS A 115 -0.42 6.59 -1.21
C HIS A 115 0.22 7.57 -2.19
N ALA A 116 1.11 8.44 -1.70
CA ALA A 116 1.66 9.54 -2.49
C ALA A 116 2.44 9.06 -3.72
N GLY A 117 2.33 9.83 -4.78
CA GLY A 117 2.94 9.63 -6.07
C GLY A 117 1.97 9.96 -7.21
N SER A 118 2.51 10.44 -8.31
CA SER A 118 1.80 10.72 -9.56
C SER A 118 2.63 10.21 -10.73
N THR A 119 2.19 10.46 -11.95
CA THR A 119 3.01 10.18 -13.15
C THR A 119 4.27 11.06 -13.22
N LYS A 120 4.33 12.17 -12.49
CA LYS A 120 5.49 13.09 -12.45
C LYS A 120 6.44 12.78 -11.30
N GLN A 121 5.91 12.50 -10.11
CA GLN A 121 6.71 12.22 -8.91
C GLN A 121 6.37 10.84 -8.37
N GLY A 122 7.40 10.04 -8.08
CA GLY A 122 7.24 8.70 -7.52
C GLY A 122 6.82 8.70 -6.05
N SER A 123 6.70 7.50 -5.48
CA SER A 123 6.41 7.30 -4.06
C SER A 123 7.66 7.57 -3.21
N ASN A 124 7.93 8.83 -2.94
CA ASN A 124 9.04 9.36 -2.15
C ASN A 124 8.65 10.72 -1.56
N ILE A 125 9.58 11.39 -0.91
CA ILE A 125 9.34 12.70 -0.27
C ILE A 125 8.88 13.79 -1.26
N ARG A 126 9.36 13.77 -2.51
CA ARG A 126 8.89 14.72 -3.55
C ARG A 126 7.46 14.44 -3.97
N GLY A 127 7.09 13.16 -4.05
CA GLY A 127 5.70 12.75 -4.31
C GLY A 127 4.76 13.16 -3.17
N MET A 128 5.22 13.09 -1.91
CA MET A 128 4.48 13.60 -0.76
C MET A 128 4.25 15.12 -0.87
N GLU A 129 5.29 15.90 -1.16
CA GLU A 129 5.19 17.36 -1.38
C GLU A 129 4.21 17.68 -2.51
N GLU A 130 4.31 16.97 -3.64
CA GLU A 130 3.44 17.19 -4.79
C GLU A 130 1.96 16.94 -4.45
N ILE A 131 1.66 15.83 -3.78
CA ILE A 131 0.29 15.49 -3.38
C ILE A 131 -0.28 16.52 -2.39
N ILE A 132 0.49 16.97 -1.42
CA ILE A 132 0.08 18.02 -0.47
C ILE A 132 -0.21 19.32 -1.21
N LYS A 133 0.66 19.72 -2.13
CA LYS A 133 0.44 20.90 -2.97
C LYS A 133 -0.81 20.78 -3.83
N ILE A 134 -1.06 19.63 -4.44
CA ILE A 134 -2.27 19.36 -5.23
C ILE A 134 -3.52 19.37 -4.35
N ALA A 135 -3.44 18.82 -3.14
CA ALA A 135 -4.54 18.82 -2.19
C ALA A 135 -5.00 20.25 -1.84
N ASN A 136 -4.09 21.23 -1.81
CA ASN A 136 -4.37 22.65 -1.64
C ASN A 136 -5.36 22.92 -0.49
N GLY A 137 -5.06 22.41 0.71
CA GLY A 137 -5.86 22.57 1.93
C GLY A 137 -7.09 21.65 2.03
N ARG A 138 -7.32 20.76 1.07
CA ARG A 138 -8.37 19.73 1.16
C ARG A 138 -7.91 18.59 2.05
N SER A 139 -8.77 18.15 2.98
CA SER A 139 -8.46 17.05 3.89
C SER A 139 -8.39 15.71 3.19
N PHE A 140 -7.42 14.90 3.55
CA PHE A 140 -7.27 13.51 3.10
C PHE A 140 -6.45 12.70 4.11
N HIS A 141 -6.43 11.38 3.92
CA HIS A 141 -5.60 10.46 4.68
C HIS A 141 -4.34 10.11 3.89
N LEU A 142 -3.17 10.53 4.37
CA LEU A 142 -1.88 10.17 3.81
C LEU A 142 -1.42 8.83 4.41
N ALA A 143 -1.46 7.78 3.60
CA ALA A 143 -1.17 6.43 4.05
C ALA A 143 0.33 6.22 4.30
N HIS A 144 0.65 5.52 5.40
CA HIS A 144 1.99 4.99 5.77
C HIS A 144 3.15 5.94 5.44
N ILE A 145 3.20 7.07 6.11
CA ILE A 145 4.16 8.16 5.89
C ILE A 145 5.62 7.70 5.75
N ASN A 146 6.00 6.66 6.48
CA ASN A 146 7.34 6.07 6.41
C ASN A 146 7.69 5.49 5.02
N ALA A 147 6.71 5.30 4.13
CA ALA A 147 6.97 4.92 2.74
C ALA A 147 7.70 6.02 1.93
N TYR A 148 7.63 7.26 2.38
CA TYR A 148 8.20 8.42 1.68
C TYR A 148 9.56 8.87 2.24
N CYS A 149 10.00 8.29 3.38
CA CYS A 149 11.20 8.67 4.11
C CYS A 149 12.22 7.52 4.12
N ARG A 150 12.59 7.01 2.93
CA ARG A 150 13.48 5.85 2.77
C ARG A 150 14.87 6.20 2.24
N GLY A 151 15.22 7.49 2.22
CA GLY A 151 16.49 7.94 1.67
C GLY A 151 16.57 7.89 0.13
N ALA A 152 15.41 7.97 -0.55
CA ALA A 152 15.36 7.87 -2.01
C ALA A 152 15.73 9.18 -2.74
N VAL A 153 15.65 10.31 -2.07
CA VAL A 153 15.85 11.65 -2.64
C VAL A 153 16.88 12.45 -1.82
N LEU A 154 16.77 12.39 -0.50
CA LEU A 154 17.65 13.01 0.49
C LEU A 154 18.13 11.91 1.46
N SER A 155 18.91 12.25 2.49
CA SER A 155 19.15 11.31 3.58
C SER A 155 17.83 10.97 4.31
N VAL A 156 17.77 9.82 4.95
CA VAL A 156 16.57 9.37 5.70
C VAL A 156 16.17 10.43 6.73
N GLU A 157 17.14 10.97 7.46
CA GLU A 157 16.94 11.99 8.50
C GLU A 157 16.39 13.31 7.93
N GLU A 158 16.83 13.69 6.73
CA GLU A 158 16.33 14.88 6.05
C GLU A 158 14.92 14.68 5.53
N GLU A 159 14.62 13.49 4.95
CA GLU A 159 13.27 13.15 4.50
C GLU A 159 12.28 13.09 5.67
N ILE A 160 12.68 12.55 6.83
CA ILE A 160 11.86 12.52 8.04
C ILE A 160 11.57 13.96 8.51
N ARG A 161 12.59 14.78 8.70
CA ARG A 161 12.40 16.19 9.13
C ARG A 161 11.48 16.96 8.18
N LYS A 162 11.65 16.74 6.88
CA LYS A 162 10.80 17.37 5.88
C LYS A 162 9.36 16.90 5.93
N ALA A 163 9.15 15.61 6.13
CA ALA A 163 7.81 15.06 6.29
C ALA A 163 7.11 15.57 7.56
N GLU A 164 7.82 15.67 8.68
CA GLU A 164 7.33 16.25 9.92
C GLU A 164 6.94 17.72 9.72
N GLN A 165 7.80 18.52 9.12
CA GLN A 165 7.50 19.92 8.80
C GLN A 165 6.25 20.06 7.93
N LEU A 166 6.14 19.27 6.87
CA LEU A 166 4.96 19.30 5.99
C LEU A 166 3.66 18.98 6.74
N LEU A 167 3.69 18.03 7.68
CA LEU A 167 2.50 17.70 8.48
C LEU A 167 2.17 18.76 9.53
N GLU A 168 3.17 19.43 10.09
CA GLU A 168 2.95 20.57 10.99
C GLU A 168 2.33 21.78 10.26
N GLU A 169 2.73 22.01 9.01
CA GLU A 169 2.19 23.08 8.15
C GLU A 169 0.78 22.74 7.63
N HIS A 170 0.38 21.46 7.60
CA HIS A 170 -0.87 20.97 7.01
C HIS A 170 -1.68 20.11 7.99
N PRO A 171 -2.24 20.71 9.06
CA PRO A 171 -2.97 19.98 10.09
C PRO A 171 -4.29 19.34 9.60
N GLU A 172 -4.76 19.70 8.40
CA GLU A 172 -5.90 19.07 7.74
C GLU A 172 -5.62 17.65 7.23
N ILE A 173 -4.33 17.24 7.20
CA ILE A 173 -3.92 15.92 6.72
C ILE A 173 -3.94 14.91 7.87
N LEU A 174 -4.72 13.86 7.72
CA LEU A 174 -4.62 12.68 8.58
C LEU A 174 -3.52 11.77 8.05
N CYS A 175 -2.71 11.20 8.91
CA CYS A 175 -1.70 10.24 8.48
C CYS A 175 -1.51 9.11 9.48
N GLU A 176 -0.94 8.02 9.03
CA GLU A 176 -0.43 6.95 9.88
C GLU A 176 0.96 6.49 9.43
N SER A 177 1.63 5.86 10.35
CA SER A 177 2.87 5.11 10.11
C SER A 177 2.73 3.74 10.76
N TYR A 178 3.38 2.74 10.22
CA TYR A 178 3.47 1.47 10.91
C TYR A 178 4.71 1.43 11.82
N LEU A 179 4.55 0.84 13.00
CA LEU A 179 5.62 0.71 13.99
C LEU A 179 6.56 -0.47 13.67
N SER A 180 6.15 -1.35 12.76
CA SER A 180 6.96 -2.51 12.39
C SER A 180 8.19 -2.05 11.59
N PRO A 181 9.38 -2.53 11.92
CA PRO A 181 10.57 -2.34 11.09
C PRO A 181 10.49 -3.14 9.77
N ILE A 182 9.47 -3.95 9.61
CA ILE A 182 9.32 -4.92 8.53
C ILE A 182 8.40 -4.38 7.44
N ASN A 183 8.89 -4.36 6.19
CA ASN A 183 8.10 -4.02 5.00
C ASN A 183 7.58 -5.29 4.32
N GLY A 184 6.27 -5.49 4.31
CA GLY A 184 5.62 -6.58 3.57
C GLY A 184 5.64 -6.36 2.06
N CYS A 185 5.95 -7.40 1.29
CA CYS A 185 6.02 -7.36 -0.17
C CYS A 185 5.77 -8.75 -0.79
N SER A 186 5.93 -8.88 -2.11
CA SER A 186 5.86 -10.15 -2.83
C SER A 186 7.25 -10.60 -3.27
N GLY A 187 7.55 -11.89 -3.12
CA GLY A 187 8.76 -12.52 -3.62
C GLY A 187 8.71 -12.87 -5.10
N LYS A 188 7.54 -12.68 -5.75
CA LYS A 188 7.32 -13.07 -7.14
C LYS A 188 8.27 -12.35 -8.10
N CYS A 189 8.94 -13.14 -8.94
CA CYS A 189 9.80 -12.65 -9.99
C CYS A 189 9.26 -13.08 -11.38
N ILE A 190 9.38 -12.18 -12.35
CA ILE A 190 9.06 -12.41 -13.76
C ILE A 190 10.29 -12.02 -14.56
N ASP A 191 10.74 -12.88 -15.47
CA ASP A 191 11.92 -12.66 -16.33
C ASP A 191 13.17 -12.24 -15.54
N GLY A 192 13.37 -12.84 -14.36
CA GLY A 192 14.53 -12.59 -13.52
C GLY A 192 14.48 -11.29 -12.70
N VAL A 193 13.33 -10.59 -12.68
CA VAL A 193 13.13 -9.34 -11.96
C VAL A 193 11.93 -9.45 -11.01
N PRO A 194 12.02 -8.96 -9.74
CA PRO A 194 10.85 -8.90 -8.87
C PRO A 194 9.73 -8.06 -9.48
N GLU A 195 8.53 -8.64 -9.57
CA GLU A 195 7.33 -7.98 -10.12
C GLU A 195 6.94 -6.75 -9.26
N SER A 196 7.05 -6.90 -7.94
CA SER A 196 6.70 -5.84 -6.98
C SER A 196 7.73 -4.71 -6.98
N GLY A 197 7.27 -3.47 -7.20
CA GLY A 197 8.09 -2.27 -7.04
C GLY A 197 8.59 -2.09 -5.60
N VAL A 198 7.80 -2.50 -4.60
CA VAL A 198 8.21 -2.47 -3.18
C VAL A 198 9.42 -3.37 -2.97
N THR A 199 9.39 -4.60 -3.50
CA THR A 199 10.51 -5.54 -3.39
C THR A 199 11.78 -4.99 -4.03
N ARG A 200 11.68 -4.42 -5.24
CA ARG A 200 12.82 -3.78 -5.91
C ARG A 200 13.41 -2.63 -5.09
N ASN A 201 12.56 -1.76 -4.55
CA ASN A 201 12.99 -0.64 -3.74
C ASN A 201 13.64 -1.09 -2.41
N CYS A 202 13.10 -2.11 -1.75
CA CYS A 202 13.70 -2.69 -0.55
C CYS A 202 15.08 -3.29 -0.84
N LEU A 203 15.24 -4.00 -1.96
CA LEU A 203 16.53 -4.53 -2.39
C LEU A 203 17.56 -3.41 -2.58
N ILE A 204 17.20 -2.37 -3.34
CA ILE A 204 18.08 -1.22 -3.61
C ILE A 204 18.47 -0.53 -2.30
N ALA A 205 17.51 -0.26 -1.42
CA ALA A 205 17.75 0.39 -0.14
C ALA A 205 18.71 -0.39 0.77
N LYS A 206 18.75 -1.72 0.62
CA LYS A 206 19.66 -2.61 1.37
C LYS A 206 20.94 -2.99 0.60
N GLY A 207 21.19 -2.36 -0.55
CA GLY A 207 22.41 -2.57 -1.34
C GLY A 207 22.40 -3.81 -2.22
N TYR A 208 21.25 -4.47 -2.42
CA TYR A 208 21.12 -5.61 -3.33
C TYR A 208 20.68 -5.16 -4.72
N ALA A 209 21.08 -5.91 -5.75
CA ALA A 209 20.54 -5.72 -7.09
C ALA A 209 19.03 -6.01 -7.11
N PRO A 210 18.20 -5.23 -7.84
CA PRO A 210 16.76 -5.47 -7.94
C PRO A 210 16.45 -6.60 -8.94
N THR A 211 17.06 -7.76 -8.75
CA THR A 211 16.98 -8.97 -9.57
C THR A 211 16.63 -10.18 -8.73
N ILE A 212 16.32 -11.30 -9.38
CA ILE A 212 16.07 -12.59 -8.72
C ILE A 212 17.30 -13.04 -7.90
N ASP A 213 18.52 -12.80 -8.40
CA ASP A 213 19.75 -13.16 -7.69
C ASP A 213 19.96 -12.26 -6.46
N GLY A 214 19.69 -10.96 -6.59
CA GLY A 214 19.75 -10.06 -5.44
C GLY A 214 18.71 -10.39 -4.38
N LEU A 215 17.50 -10.83 -4.77
CA LEU A 215 16.49 -11.29 -3.83
C LEU A 215 16.89 -12.59 -3.15
N ARG A 216 17.50 -13.52 -3.89
CA ARG A 216 18.08 -14.74 -3.33
C ARG A 216 19.14 -14.41 -2.28
N ALA A 217 20.08 -13.54 -2.60
CA ALA A 217 21.13 -13.11 -1.67
C ALA A 217 20.52 -12.46 -0.41
N ALA A 218 19.51 -11.61 -0.56
CA ALA A 218 18.83 -10.98 0.57
C ALA A 218 18.16 -12.01 1.50
N ILE A 219 17.60 -13.11 0.97
CA ILE A 219 17.04 -14.20 1.79
C ILE A 219 18.19 -15.00 2.47
N GLU A 220 19.25 -15.31 1.74
CA GLU A 220 20.42 -16.04 2.25
C GLU A 220 21.13 -15.29 3.38
N GLU A 221 21.19 -13.98 3.31
CA GLU A 221 21.79 -13.12 4.32
C GLU A 221 20.83 -12.77 5.48
N GLY A 222 19.52 -13.02 5.30
CA GLY A 222 18.49 -12.78 6.30
C GLY A 222 18.00 -11.33 6.33
N ALA A 223 18.22 -10.57 5.25
CA ALA A 223 17.65 -9.25 5.05
C ALA A 223 16.20 -9.32 4.50
N ALA A 224 15.82 -10.48 3.95
CA ALA A 224 14.47 -10.77 3.50
C ALA A 224 13.97 -12.10 4.07
N HIS A 225 12.68 -12.13 4.46
CA HIS A 225 12.05 -13.28 5.08
C HIS A 225 10.80 -13.70 4.31
N VAL A 226 10.70 -14.98 3.96
CA VAL A 226 9.49 -15.57 3.38
C VAL A 226 8.49 -15.83 4.50
N HIS A 227 7.21 -15.60 4.20
CA HIS A 227 6.13 -15.86 5.13
C HIS A 227 5.63 -17.30 5.01
N GLU A 228 5.33 -17.90 6.14
CA GLU A 228 4.67 -19.18 6.24
C GLU A 228 3.42 -19.08 7.12
N ARG A 229 2.44 -19.91 6.84
CA ARG A 229 1.29 -20.09 7.74
C ARG A 229 1.54 -21.27 8.66
N ALA A 230 1.49 -21.02 9.95
CA ALA A 230 1.63 -22.04 10.98
C ALA A 230 0.57 -21.78 12.08
N ASP A 231 -0.24 -22.80 12.39
CA ASP A 231 -1.26 -22.75 13.46
C ASP A 231 -2.23 -21.57 13.41
N GLY A 232 -2.58 -21.14 12.18
CA GLY A 232 -3.50 -20.03 11.94
C GLY A 232 -2.87 -18.65 12.17
N VAL A 233 -1.55 -18.55 12.15
CA VAL A 233 -0.81 -17.29 12.14
C VAL A 233 0.23 -17.27 11.03
N VAL A 234 0.64 -16.07 10.62
CA VAL A 234 1.73 -15.88 9.67
C VAL A 234 3.03 -15.68 10.44
N VAL A 235 4.03 -16.49 10.14
CA VAL A 235 5.36 -16.42 10.76
C VAL A 235 6.42 -16.17 9.69
N LEU A 236 7.51 -15.51 10.10
CA LEU A 236 8.70 -15.36 9.27
C LEU A 236 9.53 -16.63 9.31
N THR A 237 9.94 -17.12 8.15
CA THR A 237 10.79 -18.32 8.07
C THR A 237 12.25 -17.97 8.35
N ASN A 238 13.03 -18.97 8.80
CA ASN A 238 14.48 -18.85 8.73
C ASN A 238 14.97 -18.93 7.27
N LYS A 239 16.23 -18.61 7.04
CA LYS A 239 16.87 -18.52 5.72
C LYS A 239 16.70 -19.77 4.87
N GLU A 240 17.05 -20.92 5.42
CA GLU A 240 17.03 -22.21 4.69
C GLU A 240 15.61 -22.58 4.25
N LYS A 241 14.67 -22.50 5.19
CA LYS A 241 13.26 -22.79 4.93
C LYS A 241 12.66 -21.77 3.95
N GLY A 242 13.02 -20.49 4.10
CA GLY A 242 12.57 -19.41 3.22
C GLY A 242 13.03 -19.64 1.78
N LEU A 243 14.30 -19.95 1.55
CA LEU A 243 14.83 -20.26 0.22
C LEU A 243 14.15 -21.47 -0.40
N LYS A 244 13.92 -22.51 0.39
CA LYS A 244 13.24 -23.72 -0.08
C LYS A 244 11.81 -23.38 -0.55
N ILE A 245 11.00 -22.72 0.29
CA ILE A 245 9.62 -22.35 -0.05
C ILE A 245 9.61 -21.44 -1.28
N TRP A 246 10.45 -20.40 -1.32
CA TRP A 246 10.53 -19.47 -2.42
C TRP A 246 10.88 -20.16 -3.76
N SER A 247 11.79 -21.13 -3.75
CA SER A 247 12.15 -21.89 -4.94
C SER A 247 11.04 -22.86 -5.37
N GLU A 248 10.41 -23.56 -4.42
CA GLU A 248 9.34 -24.54 -4.70
C GLU A 248 8.04 -23.88 -5.21
N THR A 249 7.77 -22.64 -4.82
CA THR A 249 6.60 -21.86 -5.25
C THR A 249 6.83 -21.01 -6.49
N GLN A 250 7.92 -21.23 -7.21
CA GLN A 250 8.31 -20.40 -8.35
C GLN A 250 8.34 -18.91 -8.02
N THR A 251 8.89 -18.59 -6.86
CA THR A 251 9.00 -17.24 -6.27
C THR A 251 7.70 -16.57 -5.82
N ASP A 252 6.53 -17.11 -6.11
CA ASP A 252 5.22 -16.49 -5.79
C ASP A 252 4.84 -16.72 -4.32
N VAL A 253 5.47 -15.98 -3.45
CA VAL A 253 5.26 -16.02 -1.99
C VAL A 253 5.17 -14.62 -1.39
N PRO A 254 4.40 -14.44 -0.32
CA PRO A 254 4.51 -13.25 0.52
C PRO A 254 5.82 -13.27 1.30
N MET A 255 6.44 -12.10 1.41
CA MET A 255 7.69 -11.91 2.14
C MET A 255 7.79 -10.53 2.76
N SER A 256 8.82 -10.32 3.56
CA SER A 256 9.14 -9.02 4.13
C SER A 256 10.64 -8.77 4.17
N PHE A 257 10.98 -7.49 4.21
CA PHE A 257 12.34 -6.99 4.50
C PHE A 257 12.35 -6.33 5.87
N GLU A 258 13.42 -6.55 6.64
CA GLU A 258 13.71 -5.80 7.86
C GLU A 258 14.24 -4.41 7.53
#